data_8f57d6adc806cfaef932083a5d088401
#
_entry.id   8f57d6adc806cfaef932083a5d088401
#
_cell.length_a   1.000
_cell.length_b   1.000
_cell.length_c   1.000
_cell.angle_alpha   90.00
_cell.angle_beta   90.00
_cell.angle_gamma   90.00
#
_symmetry.space_group_name_H-M   'P 1'
#
loop_
_entity.id
_entity.type
_entity.pdbx_description
1 polymer ?
#
loop_
_entity_poly.entity_id
_entity_poly.type
_entity_poly.pdbx_seq_one_letter_code
_entity_poly.pdbx_strand_id
1 'polypeptide(L)'
;MMISDYRLEQNLPYDLTRPVAEMAAFFDILPQSDSTDVLKIVQEADGCVAILQTEDGTRRVSRPFTILQDVRGEWVRCAKLAVLDVLGQAVRRGLVMPWGILTGVRPGKLAHKLLDSGLSCDELPQYLERHYLLPHGQAQLLTEI
;
A
#
# COMPACT_ATOMS: atom_id res chain seq x y z
N MET A 1 12.16 -13.37 -14.41
CA MET A 1 12.54 -11.99 -14.74
C MET A 1 12.72 -11.18 -13.46
N MET A 2 13.78 -10.41 -13.37
CA MET A 2 14.01 -9.52 -12.23
C MET A 2 13.72 -8.08 -12.65
N ILE A 3 12.80 -7.43 -11.93
CA ILE A 3 12.52 -6.01 -12.09
C ILE A 3 13.46 -5.26 -11.15
N SER A 4 14.19 -4.26 -11.65
CA SER A 4 15.09 -3.42 -10.86
C SER A 4 14.61 -1.97 -10.77
N ASP A 5 13.76 -1.56 -11.69
CA ASP A 5 13.20 -0.21 -11.71
C ASP A 5 11.81 -0.19 -12.36
N TYR A 6 11.13 0.93 -12.24
CA TYR A 6 9.80 1.12 -12.82
C TYR A 6 9.59 2.59 -13.16
N ARG A 7 8.72 2.84 -14.14
CA ARG A 7 8.21 4.18 -14.45
C ARG A 7 6.76 4.26 -13.97
N LEU A 8 6.45 5.24 -13.12
CA LEU A 8 5.10 5.41 -12.61
C LEU A 8 4.25 6.24 -13.56
N GLU A 9 3.07 5.73 -13.90
CA GLU A 9 2.02 6.48 -14.59
C GLU A 9 0.79 6.57 -13.70
N GLN A 10 0.29 7.78 -13.50
CA GLN A 10 -0.90 8.02 -12.70
C GLN A 10 -1.65 9.23 -13.24
N ASN A 11 -2.99 9.19 -13.15
CA ASN A 11 -3.86 10.31 -13.45
C ASN A 11 -4.97 10.31 -12.41
N LEU A 12 -4.63 10.77 -11.21
CA LEU A 12 -5.42 10.60 -9.99
C LEU A 12 -5.61 11.94 -9.28
N PRO A 13 -6.60 12.03 -8.37
CA PRO A 13 -6.79 13.25 -7.56
C PRO A 13 -5.61 13.56 -6.64
N TYR A 14 -4.79 12.56 -6.31
CA TYR A 14 -3.66 12.69 -5.39
C TYR A 14 -2.39 12.18 -6.04
N ASP A 15 -1.26 12.80 -5.72
CA ASP A 15 0.05 12.32 -6.14
C ASP A 15 0.49 11.18 -5.22
N LEU A 16 0.63 9.99 -5.77
CA LEU A 16 1.01 8.79 -5.05
C LEU A 16 2.46 8.37 -5.29
N THR A 17 3.26 9.25 -5.86
CA THR A 17 4.69 8.95 -6.18
C THR A 17 5.45 8.44 -4.96
N ARG A 18 5.31 9.11 -3.82
CA ARG A 18 6.04 8.74 -2.60
C ARG A 18 5.54 7.43 -1.98
N PRO A 19 4.24 7.22 -1.75
CA PRO A 19 3.76 5.94 -1.23
C PRO A 19 4.15 4.74 -2.10
N VAL A 20 4.08 4.89 -3.42
CA VAL A 20 4.46 3.84 -4.35
C VAL A 20 5.96 3.53 -4.22
N ALA A 21 6.81 4.56 -4.18
CA ALA A 21 8.25 4.40 -4.03
C ALA A 21 8.63 3.70 -2.71
N GLU A 22 7.92 4.01 -1.63
CA GLU A 22 8.14 3.38 -0.33
C GLU A 22 7.85 1.86 -0.38
N MET A 23 6.77 1.46 -1.06
CA MET A 23 6.44 0.05 -1.21
C MET A 23 7.40 -0.67 -2.15
N ALA A 24 7.75 -0.05 -3.26
CA ALA A 24 8.72 -0.63 -4.22
C ALA A 24 10.10 -0.83 -3.58
N ALA A 25 10.50 0.04 -2.66
CA ALA A 25 11.78 -0.06 -1.96
C ALA A 25 11.91 -1.35 -1.14
N PHE A 26 10.81 -1.93 -0.65
CA PHE A 26 10.85 -3.23 0.03
C PHE A 26 11.38 -4.35 -0.87
N PHE A 27 11.25 -4.19 -2.18
CA PHE A 27 11.74 -5.17 -3.16
C PHE A 27 13.04 -4.71 -3.83
N ASP A 28 13.66 -3.64 -3.36
CA ASP A 28 14.83 -3.01 -3.98
C ASP A 28 14.56 -2.54 -5.43
N ILE A 29 13.33 -2.10 -5.69
CA ILE A 29 12.90 -1.57 -6.98
C ILE A 29 12.84 -0.05 -6.89
N LEU A 30 13.51 0.64 -7.81
CA LEU A 30 13.66 2.09 -7.77
C LEU A 30 12.84 2.78 -8.87
N PRO A 31 12.29 3.98 -8.60
CA PRO A 31 11.63 4.75 -9.65
C PRO A 31 12.65 5.28 -10.64
N GLN A 32 12.35 5.14 -11.93
CA GLN A 32 13.18 5.62 -13.04
C GLN A 32 12.28 6.10 -14.17
N SER A 33 12.42 7.36 -14.58
CA SER A 33 11.55 7.96 -15.59
C SER A 33 11.72 7.36 -16.97
N ASP A 34 12.84 6.69 -17.24
CA ASP A 34 13.14 6.05 -18.52
C ASP A 34 13.00 4.52 -18.48
N SER A 35 12.47 3.96 -17.39
CA SER A 35 12.27 2.52 -17.30
C SER A 35 11.30 2.03 -18.37
N THR A 36 11.60 0.86 -18.95
CA THR A 36 10.70 0.17 -19.87
C THR A 36 9.60 -0.59 -19.12
N ASP A 37 9.78 -0.85 -17.84
CA ASP A 37 8.77 -1.44 -16.98
C ASP A 37 7.89 -0.33 -16.42
N VAL A 38 6.58 -0.46 -16.59
CA VAL A 38 5.63 0.59 -16.25
C VAL A 38 4.69 0.09 -15.15
N LEU A 39 4.57 0.89 -14.10
CA LEU A 39 3.59 0.68 -13.04
C LEU A 39 2.54 1.78 -13.15
N LYS A 40 1.30 1.39 -13.42
CA LYS A 40 0.17 2.31 -13.52
C LYS A 40 -0.71 2.19 -12.29
N ILE A 41 -1.15 3.33 -11.75
CA ILE A 41 -2.16 3.37 -10.72
C ILE A 41 -3.38 4.09 -11.30
N VAL A 42 -4.51 3.41 -11.31
CA VAL A 42 -5.75 3.95 -11.87
C VAL A 42 -6.91 3.78 -10.90
N GLN A 43 -7.93 4.59 -11.06
CA GLN A 43 -9.16 4.47 -10.33
C GLN A 43 -10.12 3.56 -11.07
N GLU A 44 -10.74 2.63 -10.36
CA GLU A 44 -11.95 1.94 -10.78
C GLU A 44 -13.07 2.28 -9.79
N ALA A 45 -14.34 1.94 -10.13
CA ALA A 45 -15.54 2.42 -9.45
C ALA A 45 -15.43 2.52 -7.93
N ASP A 46 -14.95 1.46 -7.25
CA ASP A 46 -14.93 1.37 -5.80
C ASP A 46 -13.53 1.19 -5.23
N GLY A 47 -12.50 1.48 -6.00
CA GLY A 47 -11.15 1.22 -5.52
C GLY A 47 -10.04 1.70 -6.42
N CYS A 48 -8.85 1.24 -6.09
CA CYS A 48 -7.60 1.54 -6.78
C CYS A 48 -7.08 0.27 -7.44
N VAL A 49 -6.51 0.41 -8.63
CA VAL A 49 -5.91 -0.70 -9.37
C VAL A 49 -4.46 -0.39 -9.67
N ALA A 50 -3.57 -1.33 -9.36
CA ALA A 50 -2.18 -1.29 -9.78
C ALA A 50 -1.99 -2.23 -10.98
N ILE A 51 -1.37 -1.74 -12.02
CA ILE A 51 -1.11 -2.48 -13.26
C ILE A 51 0.38 -2.42 -13.54
N LEU A 52 1.03 -3.58 -13.55
CA LEU A 52 2.45 -3.68 -13.87
C LEU A 52 2.61 -4.26 -15.27
N GLN A 53 3.23 -3.49 -16.15
CA GLN A 53 3.50 -3.86 -17.54
C GLN A 53 5.00 -4.08 -17.73
N THR A 54 5.39 -5.30 -18.05
CA THR A 54 6.78 -5.70 -18.28
C THR A 54 6.89 -6.51 -19.58
N GLU A 55 8.10 -6.90 -19.96
CA GLU A 55 8.32 -7.80 -21.10
C GLU A 55 7.55 -9.11 -20.97
N ASP A 56 7.38 -9.60 -19.73
CA ASP A 56 6.72 -10.88 -19.47
C ASP A 56 5.19 -10.76 -19.53
N GLY A 57 4.65 -9.57 -19.67
CA GLY A 57 3.21 -9.35 -19.78
C GLY A 57 2.70 -8.33 -18.76
N THR A 58 1.41 -8.41 -18.49
CA THR A 58 0.70 -7.46 -17.63
C THR A 58 0.15 -8.17 -16.41
N ARG A 59 0.37 -7.59 -15.22
CA ARG A 59 -0.23 -8.03 -13.97
C ARG A 59 -1.12 -6.92 -13.44
N ARG A 60 -2.23 -7.31 -12.82
CA ARG A 60 -3.23 -6.37 -12.35
C ARG A 60 -3.75 -6.79 -10.97
N VAL A 61 -3.78 -5.85 -10.04
CA VAL A 61 -4.33 -6.06 -8.68
C VAL A 61 -5.26 -4.90 -8.35
N SER A 62 -6.47 -5.21 -7.91
CA SER A 62 -7.43 -4.21 -7.43
C SER A 62 -7.59 -4.28 -5.92
N ARG A 63 -7.79 -3.11 -5.31
CA ARG A 63 -8.08 -2.98 -3.88
C ARG A 63 -9.26 -2.06 -3.66
N PRO A 64 -10.31 -2.51 -2.96
CA PRO A 64 -11.47 -1.68 -2.71
C PRO A 64 -11.18 -0.61 -1.65
N PHE A 65 -11.85 0.54 -1.77
CA PHE A 65 -11.85 1.55 -0.73
C PHE A 65 -12.73 1.10 0.44
N THR A 66 -12.32 1.49 1.65
CA THR A 66 -13.17 1.42 2.84
C THR A 66 -13.34 2.84 3.36
N ILE A 67 -14.40 3.11 4.13
CA ILE A 67 -14.78 4.49 4.47
C ILE A 67 -14.60 4.75 5.97
N LEU A 68 -13.46 4.37 6.56
CA LEU A 68 -13.19 4.65 7.97
C LEU A 68 -12.30 5.85 8.22
N GLN A 69 -11.66 6.41 7.18
CA GLN A 69 -10.80 7.59 7.30
C GLN A 69 -11.00 8.50 6.09
N ASP A 70 -10.21 9.55 6.00
CA ASP A 70 -10.34 10.51 4.91
C ASP A 70 -10.00 9.88 3.54
N VAL A 71 -10.52 10.48 2.48
CA VAL A 71 -10.39 9.97 1.11
C VAL A 71 -8.94 9.83 0.69
N ARG A 72 -8.10 10.81 1.04
CA ARG A 72 -6.67 10.75 0.72
C ARG A 72 -6.00 9.58 1.41
N GLY A 73 -6.30 9.35 2.69
CA GLY A 73 -5.76 8.21 3.43
C GLY A 73 -6.15 6.88 2.80
N GLU A 74 -7.38 6.76 2.32
CA GLU A 74 -7.82 5.54 1.62
C GLU A 74 -7.11 5.34 0.30
N TRP A 75 -6.87 6.40 -0.48
CA TRP A 75 -6.08 6.30 -1.70
C TRP A 75 -4.67 5.80 -1.41
N VAL A 76 -4.01 6.38 -0.40
CA VAL A 76 -2.66 5.98 0.00
C VAL A 76 -2.63 4.52 0.45
N ARG A 77 -3.57 4.13 1.31
CA ARG A 77 -3.64 2.75 1.82
C ARG A 77 -3.87 1.74 0.69
N CYS A 78 -4.85 1.98 -0.16
CA CYS A 78 -5.19 1.07 -1.25
C CYS A 78 -4.08 0.97 -2.29
N ALA A 79 -3.45 2.10 -2.63
CA ALA A 79 -2.32 2.11 -3.55
C ALA A 79 -1.13 1.32 -3.00
N LYS A 80 -0.81 1.50 -1.72
CA LYS A 80 0.26 0.73 -1.08
C LYS A 80 -0.01 -0.77 -1.13
N LEU A 81 -1.23 -1.20 -0.78
CA LEU A 81 -1.60 -2.61 -0.81
C LEU A 81 -1.56 -3.19 -2.23
N ALA A 82 -2.11 -2.46 -3.20
CA ALA A 82 -2.14 -2.93 -4.59
C ALA A 82 -0.72 -3.03 -5.18
N VAL A 83 0.13 -2.06 -4.92
CA VAL A 83 1.53 -2.07 -5.38
C VAL A 83 2.29 -3.21 -4.73
N LEU A 84 2.13 -3.40 -3.43
CA LEU A 84 2.78 -4.50 -2.71
C LEU A 84 2.42 -5.86 -3.31
N ASP A 85 1.14 -6.07 -3.60
CA ASP A 85 0.66 -7.32 -4.18
C ASP A 85 1.19 -7.52 -5.60
N VAL A 86 1.09 -6.52 -6.45
CA VAL A 86 1.48 -6.67 -7.86
C VAL A 86 2.99 -6.85 -8.01
N LEU A 87 3.79 -6.14 -7.23
CA LEU A 87 5.24 -6.32 -7.23
C LEU A 87 5.64 -7.63 -6.57
N GLY A 88 4.97 -8.01 -5.49
CA GLY A 88 5.20 -9.30 -4.81
C GLY A 88 4.94 -10.49 -5.72
N GLN A 89 3.89 -10.44 -6.54
CA GLN A 89 3.63 -11.47 -7.54
C GLN A 89 4.73 -11.55 -8.59
N ALA A 90 5.23 -10.40 -9.04
CA ALA A 90 6.28 -10.34 -10.07
C ALA A 90 7.64 -10.82 -9.55
N VAL A 91 7.98 -10.45 -8.32
CA VAL A 91 9.29 -10.78 -7.71
C VAL A 91 9.27 -12.14 -7.04
N ARG A 92 8.11 -12.61 -6.57
CA ARG A 92 7.94 -13.89 -5.86
C ARG A 92 8.83 -14.01 -4.63
N ARG A 93 8.89 -12.93 -3.85
CA ARG A 93 9.75 -12.84 -2.67
C ARG A 93 8.90 -12.51 -1.45
N GLY A 94 9.17 -13.20 -0.33
CA GLY A 94 8.57 -12.87 0.95
C GLY A 94 9.20 -11.61 1.53
N LEU A 95 8.42 -10.86 2.29
CA LEU A 95 8.86 -9.62 2.92
C LEU A 95 8.66 -9.66 4.42
N VAL A 96 9.56 -9.01 5.14
CA VAL A 96 9.38 -8.69 6.56
C VAL A 96 9.09 -7.19 6.64
N MET A 97 7.92 -6.84 7.16
CA MET A 97 7.48 -5.46 7.29
C MET A 97 7.08 -5.20 8.76
N PRO A 98 8.00 -4.67 9.59
CA PRO A 98 7.73 -4.51 11.03
C PRO A 98 6.49 -3.68 11.35
N TRP A 99 6.14 -2.71 10.52
CA TRP A 99 4.96 -1.86 10.69
C TRP A 99 3.99 -1.97 9.52
N GLY A 100 4.02 -3.09 8.78
CA GLY A 100 3.17 -3.30 7.62
C GLY A 100 3.39 -2.24 6.57
N ILE A 101 2.31 -1.65 6.07
CA ILE A 101 2.38 -0.57 5.07
C ILE A 101 2.52 0.82 5.69
N LEU A 102 2.65 0.94 7.02
CA LEU A 102 2.76 2.23 7.71
C LEU A 102 4.18 2.80 7.57
N THR A 103 4.48 3.33 6.42
CA THR A 103 5.73 4.01 6.10
C THR A 103 5.48 5.51 6.05
N GLY A 104 6.38 6.31 6.59
CA GLY A 104 6.25 7.76 6.55
C GLY A 104 5.11 8.34 7.40
N VAL A 105 4.45 7.52 8.25
CA VAL A 105 3.41 7.97 9.18
C VAL A 105 3.71 7.46 10.58
N ARG A 106 3.16 8.16 11.59
CA ARG A 106 3.28 7.71 12.97
C ARG A 106 2.15 6.73 13.28
N PRO A 107 2.46 5.47 13.64
CA PRO A 107 1.42 4.46 13.88
C PRO A 107 0.43 4.84 14.97
N GLY A 108 0.91 5.46 16.06
CA GLY A 108 0.04 5.91 17.15
C GLY A 108 -0.97 6.96 16.70
N LYS A 109 -0.58 7.87 15.81
CA LYS A 109 -1.50 8.87 15.26
C LYS A 109 -2.62 8.21 14.45
N LEU A 110 -2.29 7.20 13.65
CA LEU A 110 -3.29 6.45 12.89
C LEU A 110 -4.25 5.72 13.83
N ALA A 111 -3.74 5.08 14.88
CA ALA A 111 -4.56 4.38 15.86
C ALA A 111 -5.57 5.32 16.52
N HIS A 112 -5.16 6.51 16.95
CA HIS A 112 -6.06 7.53 17.51
C HIS A 112 -7.12 7.96 16.50
N LYS A 113 -6.72 8.20 15.27
CA LYS A 113 -7.63 8.60 14.20
C LYS A 113 -8.71 7.55 13.94
N LEU A 114 -8.34 6.27 13.94
CA LEU A 114 -9.28 5.18 13.74
C LEU A 114 -10.25 5.04 14.92
N LEU A 115 -9.77 5.20 16.15
CA LEU A 115 -10.63 5.21 17.33
C LEU A 115 -11.62 6.38 17.28
N ASP A 116 -11.17 7.56 16.89
CA ASP A 116 -12.02 8.75 16.75
C ASP A 116 -13.08 8.58 15.66
N SER A 117 -12.83 7.77 14.64
CA SER A 117 -13.81 7.50 13.59
C SER A 117 -14.81 6.40 13.93
N GLY A 118 -14.79 5.87 15.15
CA GLY A 118 -15.81 4.97 15.68
C GLY A 118 -15.37 3.52 15.87
N LEU A 119 -14.11 3.20 15.57
CA LEU A 119 -13.60 1.85 15.79
C LEU A 119 -13.38 1.61 17.28
N SER A 120 -13.81 0.45 17.80
CA SER A 120 -13.58 0.11 19.22
C SER A 120 -12.15 -0.35 19.46
N CYS A 121 -11.72 -0.29 20.74
CA CYS A 121 -10.40 -0.81 21.14
C CYS A 121 -10.24 -2.30 20.85
N ASP A 122 -11.32 -3.07 20.89
CA ASP A 122 -11.30 -4.50 20.60
C ASP A 122 -11.16 -4.78 19.11
N GLU A 123 -11.69 -3.90 18.27
CA GLU A 123 -11.63 -4.03 16.81
C GLU A 123 -10.33 -3.51 16.21
N LEU A 124 -9.65 -2.59 16.91
CA LEU A 124 -8.49 -1.89 16.38
C LEU A 124 -7.34 -2.83 15.96
N PRO A 125 -6.92 -3.82 16.78
CA PRO A 125 -5.82 -4.69 16.39
C PRO A 125 -6.11 -5.47 15.09
N GLN A 126 -7.30 -6.04 14.98
CA GLN A 126 -7.70 -6.80 13.80
C GLN A 126 -7.77 -5.90 12.56
N TYR A 127 -8.27 -4.68 12.73
CA TYR A 127 -8.32 -3.71 11.64
C TYR A 127 -6.92 -3.37 11.12
N LEU A 128 -5.98 -3.14 12.02
CA LEU A 128 -4.59 -2.82 11.66
C LEU A 128 -3.90 -4.00 10.96
N GLU A 129 -4.13 -5.21 11.43
CA GLU A 129 -3.57 -6.41 10.79
C GLU A 129 -4.13 -6.60 9.39
N ARG A 130 -5.44 -6.45 9.22
CA ARG A 130 -6.13 -6.71 7.96
C ARG A 130 -5.88 -5.61 6.92
N HIS A 131 -6.00 -4.34 7.32
CA HIS A 131 -6.00 -3.21 6.39
C HIS A 131 -4.65 -2.56 6.22
N TYR A 132 -3.73 -2.74 7.16
CA TYR A 132 -2.40 -2.13 7.13
C TYR A 132 -1.27 -3.15 7.21
N LEU A 133 -1.58 -4.43 7.24
CA LEU A 133 -0.62 -5.54 7.27
C LEU A 133 0.35 -5.49 8.45
N LEU A 134 -0.06 -4.90 9.57
CA LEU A 134 0.77 -4.90 10.77
C LEU A 134 0.90 -6.32 11.33
N PRO A 135 2.10 -6.73 11.77
CA PRO A 135 2.25 -7.94 12.55
C PRO A 135 1.42 -7.88 13.84
N HIS A 136 0.95 -9.01 14.31
CA HIS A 136 0.06 -9.10 15.47
C HIS A 136 0.62 -8.37 16.71
N GLY A 137 1.91 -8.52 17.01
CA GLY A 137 2.54 -7.88 18.17
C GLY A 137 2.48 -6.36 18.10
N GLN A 138 2.75 -5.76 16.95
CA GLN A 138 2.69 -4.31 16.77
C GLN A 138 1.25 -3.80 16.81
N ALA A 139 0.30 -4.54 16.23
CA ALA A 139 -1.12 -4.17 16.29
C ALA A 139 -1.62 -4.14 17.73
N GLN A 140 -1.27 -5.13 18.54
CA GLN A 140 -1.61 -5.18 19.96
C GLN A 140 -0.94 -4.05 20.72
N LEU A 141 0.33 -3.77 20.47
CA LEU A 141 1.07 -2.70 21.14
C LEU A 141 0.41 -1.34 20.94
N LEU A 142 -0.02 -1.02 19.72
CA LEU A 142 -0.72 0.23 19.44
C LEU A 142 -2.05 0.34 20.17
N THR A 143 -2.73 -0.76 20.40
CA THR A 143 -4.00 -0.79 21.13
C THR A 143 -3.82 -0.52 22.63
N GLU A 144 -2.67 -0.90 23.19
CA GLU A 144 -2.36 -0.74 24.62
C GLU A 144 -1.87 0.66 24.98
N ILE A 145 -1.56 1.48 24.01
CA ILE A 145 -1.15 2.86 24.20
C ILE A 145 -2.40 3.74 24.28
#